data_663f05f2886e8ef0b11f0230c06c82ea
#
_entry.id   663f05f2886e8ef0b11f0230c06c82ea
#
_cell.length_a   1.000
_cell.length_b   1.000
_cell.length_c   1.000
_cell.angle_alpha   90.00
_cell.angle_beta   90.00
_cell.angle_gamma   90.00
#
_symmetry.space_group_name_H-M   'P 1'
#
loop_
_entity.id
_entity.type
_entity.pdbx_description
1 polymer ?
#
loop_
_entity_poly.entity_id
_entity_poly.type
_entity_poly.pdbx_seq_one_letter_code
_entity_poly.pdbx_strand_id
1 'polypeptide(L)'
;MKPTVVITGGNGFIGRALTDLLLQEGYAVRILTRKQPKQQPTNPAVTLSPVDYYSVDSIQQAINGAEGVFSLAGTLFGFTYNDFELGNVTALQNVVAAVNKTPSIHTFVQVSSLAASGFAKDVEHPRTETMPAHPVSDYGRTKLEGEKAIKKLREDVKWTIIRPPIVYGKNDSGVSKIASWVKRGLMVNTSGNGYFSFVYVGDLIRALYEAYVRADVNHETFFVSEPAIYSWDYFITQMAQAMHVRKPFMPKAPVWMMRLAARLYECCAKLTGAQPALNYDKVAEAIIPGHWICSNQKWCKLTGQQFTTLKKGLEQSFQNLI
;
A
#
# COMPACT_ATOMS: atom_id res chain seq x y z
N MET A 1 -23.37 16.81 -9.47
CA MET A 1 -22.23 15.87 -9.36
C MET A 1 -21.47 16.22 -8.10
N LYS A 2 -20.99 15.24 -7.36
CA LYS A 2 -20.04 15.46 -6.26
C LYS A 2 -18.71 16.05 -6.80
N PRO A 3 -17.92 16.68 -5.94
CA PRO A 3 -16.68 17.36 -6.34
C PRO A 3 -15.63 16.40 -6.92
N THR A 4 -14.61 16.97 -7.55
CA THR A 4 -13.48 16.22 -8.09
C THR A 4 -12.49 15.89 -6.99
N VAL A 5 -12.05 14.64 -6.92
CA VAL A 5 -10.95 14.19 -6.07
C VAL A 5 -9.76 13.74 -6.92
N VAL A 6 -8.57 13.92 -6.39
CA VAL A 6 -7.32 13.54 -7.05
C VAL A 6 -6.77 12.26 -6.45
N ILE A 7 -6.26 11.36 -7.28
CA ILE A 7 -5.53 10.16 -6.83
C ILE A 7 -4.12 10.16 -7.45
N THR A 8 -3.10 10.16 -6.60
CA THR A 8 -1.75 9.77 -7.03
C THR A 8 -1.63 8.25 -6.98
N GLY A 9 -0.98 7.62 -7.97
CA GLY A 9 -0.90 6.15 -8.00
C GLY A 9 -2.22 5.45 -8.35
N GLY A 10 -3.19 6.15 -8.95
CA GLY A 10 -4.50 5.63 -9.33
C GLY A 10 -4.47 4.45 -10.30
N ASN A 11 -3.41 4.29 -11.10
CA ASN A 11 -3.22 3.14 -12.00
C ASN A 11 -2.74 1.86 -11.29
N GLY A 12 -2.38 1.95 -9.99
CA GLY A 12 -1.97 0.82 -9.16
C GLY A 12 -3.15 -0.03 -8.70
N PHE A 13 -2.84 -1.12 -8.00
CA PHE A 13 -3.83 -2.07 -7.47
C PHE A 13 -4.87 -1.39 -6.56
N ILE A 14 -4.44 -0.71 -5.50
CA ILE A 14 -5.32 0.00 -4.56
C ILE A 14 -6.02 1.17 -5.26
N GLY A 15 -5.28 1.90 -6.12
CA GLY A 15 -5.79 3.09 -6.79
C GLY A 15 -6.96 2.80 -7.74
N ARG A 16 -6.92 1.68 -8.48
CA ARG A 16 -8.03 1.24 -9.34
C ARG A 16 -9.27 0.92 -8.51
N ALA A 17 -9.12 0.11 -7.46
CA ALA A 17 -10.22 -0.25 -6.59
C ALA A 17 -10.83 0.98 -5.90
N LEU A 18 -10.00 1.94 -5.46
CA LEU A 18 -10.47 3.20 -4.88
C LEU A 18 -11.20 4.06 -5.92
N THR A 19 -10.70 4.10 -7.17
CA THR A 19 -11.36 4.83 -8.26
C THR A 19 -12.78 4.30 -8.48
N ASP A 20 -12.94 2.96 -8.53
CA ASP A 20 -14.26 2.34 -8.71
C ASP A 20 -15.23 2.70 -7.56
N LEU A 21 -14.76 2.68 -6.31
CA LEU A 21 -15.56 3.08 -5.15
C LEU A 21 -15.96 4.56 -5.22
N LEU A 22 -15.02 5.46 -5.51
CA LEU A 22 -15.29 6.90 -5.58
C LEU A 22 -16.30 7.25 -6.69
N LEU A 23 -16.24 6.55 -7.82
CA LEU A 23 -17.24 6.69 -8.88
C LEU A 23 -18.64 6.22 -8.44
N GLN A 24 -18.73 5.10 -7.73
CA GLN A 24 -19.99 4.61 -7.14
C GLN A 24 -20.56 5.62 -6.13
N GLU A 25 -19.69 6.29 -5.37
CA GLU A 25 -20.05 7.37 -4.46
C GLU A 25 -20.34 8.71 -5.17
N GLY A 26 -20.24 8.73 -6.53
CA GLY A 26 -20.61 9.87 -7.39
C GLY A 26 -19.55 10.96 -7.50
N TYR A 27 -18.29 10.73 -7.10
CA TYR A 27 -17.20 11.67 -7.30
C TYR A 27 -16.69 11.61 -8.75
N ALA A 28 -16.19 12.75 -9.24
CA ALA A 28 -15.29 12.77 -10.38
C ALA A 28 -13.85 12.49 -9.90
N VAL A 29 -13.11 11.66 -10.62
CA VAL A 29 -11.78 11.21 -10.21
C VAL A 29 -10.74 11.68 -11.21
N ARG A 30 -9.72 12.40 -10.72
CA ARG A 30 -8.56 12.81 -11.51
C ARG A 30 -7.34 12.02 -11.06
N ILE A 31 -6.80 11.18 -11.94
CA ILE A 31 -5.64 10.34 -11.67
C ILE A 31 -4.38 11.03 -12.21
N LEU A 32 -3.42 11.30 -11.32
CA LEU A 32 -2.13 11.85 -11.72
C LEU A 32 -1.24 10.73 -12.29
N THR A 33 -0.68 10.96 -13.48
CA THR A 33 0.15 9.98 -14.19
C THR A 33 1.53 10.54 -14.52
N ARG A 34 2.58 9.71 -14.47
CA ARG A 34 3.95 10.10 -14.83
C ARG A 34 4.16 10.25 -16.35
N LYS A 35 3.34 9.60 -17.13
CA LYS A 35 3.45 9.58 -18.60
C LYS A 35 2.16 10.10 -19.21
N GLN A 36 2.28 10.74 -20.36
CA GLN A 36 1.11 11.07 -21.17
C GLN A 36 0.28 9.81 -21.43
N PRO A 37 -1.02 9.83 -21.12
CA PRO A 37 -1.89 8.72 -21.44
C PRO A 37 -2.05 8.64 -22.96
N LYS A 38 -1.97 7.44 -23.52
CA LYS A 38 -2.26 7.22 -24.94
C LYS A 38 -3.72 7.51 -25.29
N GLN A 39 -4.62 7.33 -24.33
CA GLN A 39 -6.05 7.56 -24.44
C GLN A 39 -6.62 7.89 -23.06
N GLN A 40 -7.61 8.79 -23.03
CA GLN A 40 -8.40 9.05 -21.82
C GLN A 40 -9.36 7.88 -21.55
N PRO A 41 -9.73 7.65 -20.27
CA PRO A 41 -10.76 6.65 -19.93
C PRO A 41 -12.08 6.94 -20.65
N THR A 42 -12.81 5.89 -20.95
CA THR A 42 -14.16 6.01 -21.56
C THR A 42 -15.19 6.59 -20.59
N ASN A 43 -15.00 6.41 -19.29
CA ASN A 43 -15.86 7.02 -18.28
C ASN A 43 -15.52 8.52 -18.15
N PRO A 44 -16.46 9.44 -18.49
CA PRO A 44 -16.20 10.89 -18.46
C PRO A 44 -15.93 11.44 -17.04
N ALA A 45 -16.31 10.70 -16.00
CA ALA A 45 -16.00 11.07 -14.62
C ALA A 45 -14.57 10.73 -14.19
N VAL A 46 -13.76 10.10 -15.06
CA VAL A 46 -12.35 9.79 -14.82
C VAL A 46 -11.47 10.57 -15.79
N THR A 47 -10.50 11.30 -15.29
CA THR A 47 -9.53 12.04 -16.10
C THR A 47 -8.10 11.61 -15.73
N LEU A 48 -7.26 11.34 -16.73
CA LEU A 48 -5.83 11.11 -16.53
C LEU A 48 -5.07 12.42 -16.79
N SER A 49 -4.35 12.90 -15.77
CA SER A 49 -3.56 14.14 -15.84
C SER A 49 -2.08 13.81 -15.72
N PRO A 50 -1.29 14.00 -16.78
CA PRO A 50 0.15 13.81 -16.71
C PRO A 50 0.80 14.91 -15.87
N VAL A 51 1.73 14.51 -14.99
CA VAL A 51 2.45 15.42 -14.12
C VAL A 51 3.92 15.04 -14.01
N ASP A 52 4.76 16.04 -13.85
CA ASP A 52 6.11 15.88 -13.32
C ASP A 52 6.04 15.95 -11.78
N TYR A 53 6.27 14.84 -11.09
CA TYR A 53 6.27 14.79 -9.63
C TYR A 53 7.44 15.54 -8.99
N TYR A 54 8.42 16.00 -9.78
CA TYR A 54 9.51 16.83 -9.30
C TYR A 54 9.27 18.33 -9.52
N SER A 55 8.13 18.71 -10.11
CA SER A 55 7.68 20.09 -10.33
C SER A 55 6.42 20.38 -9.54
N VAL A 56 6.53 21.22 -8.51
CA VAL A 56 5.38 21.67 -7.70
C VAL A 56 4.32 22.33 -8.56
N ASP A 57 4.73 23.16 -9.54
CA ASP A 57 3.80 23.91 -10.40
C ASP A 57 3.06 22.97 -11.36
N SER A 58 3.73 21.92 -11.89
CA SER A 58 3.07 20.88 -12.69
C SER A 58 1.98 20.15 -11.89
N ILE A 59 2.27 19.80 -10.63
CA ILE A 59 1.31 19.14 -9.74
C ILE A 59 0.17 20.11 -9.40
N GLN A 60 0.49 21.36 -9.04
CA GLN A 60 -0.49 22.38 -8.69
C GLN A 60 -1.52 22.60 -9.81
N GLN A 61 -1.05 22.75 -11.06
CA GLN A 61 -1.93 22.87 -12.22
C GLN A 61 -2.86 21.65 -12.35
N ALA A 62 -2.32 20.46 -12.15
CA ALA A 62 -3.07 19.22 -12.30
C ALA A 62 -4.11 19.00 -11.19
N ILE A 63 -3.91 19.50 -9.96
CA ILE A 63 -4.83 19.35 -8.84
C ILE A 63 -5.81 20.52 -8.69
N ASN A 64 -5.64 21.58 -9.48
CA ASN A 64 -6.48 22.78 -9.39
C ASN A 64 -7.97 22.45 -9.59
N GLY A 65 -8.82 23.05 -8.74
CA GLY A 65 -10.27 22.83 -8.74
C GLY A 65 -10.73 21.49 -8.17
N ALA A 66 -9.83 20.67 -7.66
CA ALA A 66 -10.20 19.50 -6.87
C ALA A 66 -10.35 19.86 -5.39
N GLU A 67 -11.12 19.06 -4.61
CA GLU A 67 -11.38 19.31 -3.18
C GLU A 67 -10.58 18.40 -2.25
N GLY A 68 -10.05 17.29 -2.76
CA GLY A 68 -9.27 16.37 -1.94
C GLY A 68 -8.27 15.53 -2.72
N VAL A 69 -7.30 14.99 -1.98
CA VAL A 69 -6.20 14.19 -2.52
C VAL A 69 -6.12 12.86 -1.79
N PHE A 70 -6.10 11.76 -2.54
CA PHE A 70 -5.67 10.45 -2.10
C PHE A 70 -4.26 10.19 -2.60
N SER A 71 -3.30 10.17 -1.70
CA SER A 71 -1.89 9.98 -2.03
C SER A 71 -1.50 8.51 -1.83
N LEU A 72 -1.54 7.75 -2.94
CA LEU A 72 -1.21 6.32 -2.99
C LEU A 72 0.09 6.04 -3.74
N ALA A 73 0.62 7.03 -4.47
CA ALA A 73 1.88 6.87 -5.19
C ALA A 73 3.03 6.59 -4.23
N GLY A 74 3.91 5.70 -4.62
CA GLY A 74 5.11 5.38 -3.89
C GLY A 74 5.94 4.32 -4.60
N THR A 75 7.21 4.24 -4.27
CA THR A 75 8.14 3.22 -4.76
C THR A 75 8.18 2.07 -3.76
N LEU A 76 7.76 0.87 -4.21
CA LEU A 76 7.75 -0.38 -3.41
C LEU A 76 9.04 -1.18 -3.60
N PHE A 77 9.75 -0.96 -4.70
CA PHE A 77 10.95 -1.69 -5.09
C PHE A 77 11.99 -0.71 -5.63
N GLY A 78 13.20 -0.78 -5.12
CA GLY A 78 14.34 0.03 -5.54
C GLY A 78 15.63 -0.75 -5.30
N PHE A 79 16.75 -0.30 -5.86
CA PHE A 79 18.08 -0.86 -5.66
C PHE A 79 18.88 -0.11 -4.58
N THR A 80 18.52 1.16 -4.37
CA THR A 80 19.20 2.08 -3.47
C THR A 80 18.19 2.83 -2.62
N TYR A 81 18.65 3.38 -1.50
CA TYR A 81 17.83 4.29 -0.69
C TYR A 81 17.25 5.45 -1.52
N ASN A 82 18.07 6.00 -2.42
CA ASN A 82 17.65 7.12 -3.27
C ASN A 82 16.46 6.78 -4.18
N ASP A 83 16.35 5.53 -4.67
CA ASP A 83 15.20 5.11 -5.48
C ASP A 83 13.89 5.18 -4.67
N PHE A 84 13.94 4.79 -3.39
CA PHE A 84 12.79 4.89 -2.49
C PHE A 84 12.54 6.33 -2.06
N GLU A 85 13.59 7.09 -1.77
CA GLU A 85 13.51 8.47 -1.30
C GLU A 85 12.85 9.37 -2.35
N LEU A 86 13.28 9.29 -3.60
CA LEU A 86 12.69 10.04 -4.70
C LEU A 86 11.17 9.82 -4.85
N GLY A 87 10.72 8.56 -4.73
CA GLY A 87 9.31 8.21 -4.91
C GLY A 87 8.45 8.37 -3.67
N ASN A 88 9.00 8.16 -2.47
CA ASN A 88 8.23 8.14 -1.21
C ASN A 88 8.35 9.43 -0.40
N VAL A 89 9.43 10.20 -0.61
CA VAL A 89 9.69 11.44 0.14
C VAL A 89 9.61 12.66 -0.77
N THR A 90 10.51 12.78 -1.74
CA THR A 90 10.61 13.97 -2.59
C THR A 90 9.32 14.22 -3.38
N ALA A 91 8.81 13.19 -4.07
CA ALA A 91 7.56 13.31 -4.83
C ALA A 91 6.38 13.70 -3.92
N LEU A 92 6.29 13.12 -2.71
CA LEU A 92 5.23 13.45 -1.75
C LEU A 92 5.38 14.87 -1.19
N GLN A 93 6.60 15.32 -0.89
CA GLN A 93 6.86 16.71 -0.47
C GLN A 93 6.38 17.72 -1.51
N ASN A 94 6.61 17.44 -2.79
CA ASN A 94 6.13 18.29 -3.87
C ASN A 94 4.60 18.27 -3.99
N VAL A 95 3.95 17.12 -3.78
CA VAL A 95 2.48 17.05 -3.71
C VAL A 95 1.95 17.89 -2.54
N VAL A 96 2.55 17.80 -1.35
CA VAL A 96 2.19 18.61 -0.19
C VAL A 96 2.38 20.11 -0.47
N ALA A 97 3.51 20.49 -1.08
CA ALA A 97 3.77 21.89 -1.45
C ALA A 97 2.74 22.42 -2.47
N ALA A 98 2.34 21.60 -3.44
CA ALA A 98 1.30 21.93 -4.41
C ALA A 98 -0.07 22.08 -3.74
N VAL A 99 -0.42 21.19 -2.82
CA VAL A 99 -1.66 21.28 -2.02
C VAL A 99 -1.69 22.57 -1.21
N ASN A 100 -0.58 22.96 -0.58
CA ASN A 100 -0.49 24.21 0.17
C ASN A 100 -0.71 25.46 -0.70
N LYS A 101 -0.42 25.38 -2.01
CA LYS A 101 -0.69 26.43 -2.99
C LYS A 101 -2.09 26.36 -3.64
N THR A 102 -2.88 25.34 -3.32
CA THR A 102 -4.19 25.09 -3.95
C THR A 102 -5.33 25.23 -2.93
N PRO A 103 -5.97 26.41 -2.82
CA PRO A 103 -6.97 26.68 -1.77
C PRO A 103 -8.19 25.76 -1.79
N SER A 104 -8.54 25.18 -2.95
CA SER A 104 -9.69 24.29 -3.09
C SER A 104 -9.50 22.92 -2.43
N ILE A 105 -8.26 22.52 -2.09
CA ILE A 105 -8.01 21.24 -1.44
C ILE A 105 -8.22 21.41 0.08
N HIS A 106 -9.14 20.62 0.63
CA HIS A 106 -9.48 20.64 2.05
C HIS A 106 -9.20 19.33 2.78
N THR A 107 -8.97 18.22 2.03
CA THR A 107 -8.73 16.90 2.63
C THR A 107 -7.60 16.15 1.92
N PHE A 108 -6.73 15.53 2.71
CA PHE A 108 -5.59 14.74 2.24
C PHE A 108 -5.54 13.38 2.93
N VAL A 109 -5.65 12.30 2.17
CA VAL A 109 -5.53 10.94 2.71
C VAL A 109 -4.25 10.30 2.18
N GLN A 110 -3.31 9.98 3.10
CA GLN A 110 -2.02 9.35 2.77
C GLN A 110 -2.06 7.85 3.01
N VAL A 111 -1.70 7.06 2.02
CA VAL A 111 -1.41 5.65 2.21
C VAL A 111 0.08 5.47 2.53
N SER A 112 0.35 5.13 3.78
CA SER A 112 1.67 4.76 4.29
C SER A 112 1.83 3.23 4.28
N SER A 113 2.44 2.65 5.31
CA SER A 113 2.63 1.20 5.47
C SER A 113 2.90 0.84 6.93
N LEU A 114 2.56 -0.39 7.34
CA LEU A 114 3.08 -0.98 8.58
C LEU A 114 4.61 -0.93 8.64
N ALA A 115 5.30 -1.03 7.49
CA ALA A 115 6.76 -0.96 7.41
C ALA A 115 7.33 0.37 7.96
N ALA A 116 6.57 1.47 7.91
CA ALA A 116 6.97 2.74 8.52
C ALA A 116 7.04 2.66 10.05
N SER A 117 6.21 1.82 10.68
CA SER A 117 6.25 1.58 12.12
C SER A 117 7.28 0.54 12.54
N GLY A 118 7.61 -0.42 11.66
CA GLY A 118 8.43 -1.57 11.96
C GLY A 118 7.61 -2.78 12.46
N PHE A 119 8.31 -3.81 12.90
CA PHE A 119 7.73 -5.09 13.34
C PHE A 119 7.40 -5.12 14.83
N ALA A 120 6.57 -6.08 15.26
CA ALA A 120 6.33 -6.42 16.67
C ALA A 120 7.31 -7.52 17.12
N LYS A 121 7.80 -7.43 18.36
CA LYS A 121 8.75 -8.41 18.92
C LYS A 121 8.09 -9.74 19.28
N ASP A 122 6.84 -9.68 19.70
CA ASP A 122 6.01 -10.81 20.10
C ASP A 122 4.58 -10.65 19.57
N VAL A 123 3.75 -11.69 19.69
CA VAL A 123 2.38 -11.71 19.17
C VAL A 123 1.37 -11.03 20.10
N GLU A 124 1.69 -10.93 21.39
CA GLU A 124 0.84 -10.32 22.40
C GLU A 124 0.82 -8.80 22.32
N HIS A 125 1.90 -8.21 21.76
CA HIS A 125 2.06 -6.77 21.64
C HIS A 125 2.18 -6.33 20.17
N PRO A 126 1.08 -6.40 19.39
CA PRO A 126 1.08 -5.89 18.01
C PRO A 126 1.38 -4.39 17.98
N ARG A 127 1.92 -3.90 16.86
CA ARG A 127 2.23 -2.48 16.70
C ARG A 127 0.98 -1.64 16.85
N THR A 128 1.07 -0.58 17.66
CA THR A 128 0.06 0.47 17.80
C THR A 128 0.59 1.81 17.32
N GLU A 129 -0.29 2.77 17.07
CA GLU A 129 0.06 4.09 16.56
C GLU A 129 0.89 4.92 17.56
N THR A 130 0.77 4.62 18.86
CA THR A 130 1.48 5.31 19.94
C THR A 130 2.90 4.80 20.17
N MET A 131 3.24 3.62 19.66
CA MET A 131 4.57 3.05 19.80
C MET A 131 5.59 3.80 18.94
N PRO A 132 6.83 4.04 19.41
CA PRO A 132 7.89 4.62 18.62
C PRO A 132 8.14 3.82 17.33
N ALA A 133 8.24 4.50 16.20
CA ALA A 133 8.53 3.86 14.93
C ALA A 133 10.00 3.42 14.85
N HIS A 134 10.25 2.21 14.34
CA HIS A 134 11.59 1.65 14.13
C HIS A 134 11.65 0.88 12.80
N PRO A 135 11.51 1.57 11.65
CA PRO A 135 11.57 0.93 10.35
C PRO A 135 12.92 0.26 10.11
N VAL A 136 12.92 -0.90 9.48
CA VAL A 136 14.10 -1.75 9.30
C VAL A 136 14.58 -1.85 7.87
N SER A 137 13.75 -1.40 6.92
CA SER A 137 14.01 -1.35 5.49
C SER A 137 14.10 0.09 5.00
N ASP A 138 14.74 0.32 3.86
CA ASP A 138 14.77 1.64 3.21
C ASP A 138 13.37 2.06 2.76
N TYR A 139 12.57 1.10 2.31
CA TYR A 139 11.14 1.32 2.07
C TYR A 139 10.43 1.86 3.31
N GLY A 140 10.56 1.18 4.45
CA GLY A 140 9.93 1.59 5.71
C GLY A 140 10.41 2.96 6.19
N ARG A 141 11.73 3.24 6.11
CA ARG A 141 12.31 4.53 6.47
C ARG A 141 11.75 5.67 5.63
N THR A 142 11.72 5.49 4.30
CA THR A 142 11.21 6.52 3.39
C THR A 142 9.70 6.72 3.51
N LYS A 143 8.91 5.67 3.83
CA LYS A 143 7.49 5.82 4.15
C LYS A 143 7.30 6.65 5.42
N LEU A 144 8.08 6.40 6.48
CA LEU A 144 8.02 7.19 7.72
C LEU A 144 8.44 8.67 7.49
N GLU A 145 9.45 8.90 6.66
CA GLU A 145 9.86 10.27 6.31
C GLU A 145 8.79 10.98 5.49
N GLY A 146 8.13 10.27 4.58
CA GLY A 146 6.98 10.80 3.85
C GLY A 146 5.84 11.24 4.77
N GLU A 147 5.57 10.49 5.85
CA GLU A 147 4.56 10.89 6.84
C GLU A 147 4.90 12.22 7.53
N LYS A 148 6.18 12.54 7.73
CA LYS A 148 6.59 13.84 8.27
C LYS A 148 6.25 14.99 7.33
N ALA A 149 6.24 14.76 6.02
CA ALA A 149 5.86 15.77 5.05
C ALA A 149 4.37 16.14 5.15
N ILE A 150 3.49 15.18 5.49
CA ILE A 150 2.05 15.42 5.65
C ILE A 150 1.77 16.44 6.76
N LYS A 151 2.56 16.44 7.83
CA LYS A 151 2.43 17.40 8.94
C LYS A 151 2.79 18.84 8.55
N LYS A 152 3.28 19.08 7.32
CA LYS A 152 3.56 20.41 6.75
C LYS A 152 2.42 20.93 5.88
N LEU A 153 1.32 20.21 5.77
CA LEU A 153 0.09 20.72 5.16
C LEU A 153 -0.40 21.94 5.94
N ARG A 154 -0.98 22.92 5.22
CA ARG A 154 -1.59 24.09 5.87
C ARG A 154 -2.70 23.66 6.84
N GLU A 155 -2.95 24.46 7.88
CA GLU A 155 -3.79 24.10 9.04
C GLU A 155 -5.25 23.78 8.67
N ASP A 156 -5.78 24.39 7.61
CA ASP A 156 -7.14 24.16 7.14
C ASP A 156 -7.31 22.88 6.31
N VAL A 157 -6.22 22.19 5.97
CA VAL A 157 -6.27 20.88 5.29
C VAL A 157 -6.35 19.76 6.31
N LYS A 158 -7.48 19.07 6.34
CA LYS A 158 -7.65 17.84 7.10
C LYS A 158 -6.79 16.74 6.51
N TRP A 159 -5.99 16.05 7.31
CA TRP A 159 -5.19 14.93 6.81
C TRP A 159 -5.34 13.69 7.68
N THR A 160 -5.27 12.53 7.03
CA THR A 160 -5.27 11.22 7.70
C THR A 160 -4.21 10.33 7.06
N ILE A 161 -3.43 9.64 7.87
CA ILE A 161 -2.43 8.67 7.43
C ILE A 161 -2.95 7.26 7.73
N ILE A 162 -3.06 6.43 6.70
CA ILE A 162 -3.43 5.02 6.82
C ILE A 162 -2.17 4.17 6.62
N ARG A 163 -1.87 3.32 7.60
CA ARG A 163 -0.77 2.34 7.58
C ARG A 163 -1.32 0.93 7.39
N PRO A 164 -1.55 0.47 6.17
CA PRO A 164 -1.97 -0.91 5.93
C PRO A 164 -0.79 -1.87 6.14
N PRO A 165 -1.06 -3.11 6.57
CA PRO A 165 -0.11 -4.22 6.50
C PRO A 165 -0.07 -4.82 5.08
N ILE A 166 -0.01 -6.15 4.94
CA ILE A 166 -0.11 -6.82 3.64
C ILE A 166 -1.52 -6.62 3.08
N VAL A 167 -1.61 -5.89 1.98
CA VAL A 167 -2.86 -5.70 1.23
C VAL A 167 -2.98 -6.79 0.18
N TYR A 168 -4.14 -7.42 0.09
CA TYR A 168 -4.40 -8.47 -0.90
C TYR A 168 -5.79 -8.30 -1.54
N GLY A 169 -5.96 -8.89 -2.71
CA GLY A 169 -7.25 -8.86 -3.42
C GLY A 169 -7.12 -9.17 -4.91
N LYS A 170 -8.25 -9.06 -5.61
CA LYS A 170 -8.31 -9.26 -7.07
C LYS A 170 -7.42 -8.21 -7.77
N ASN A 171 -6.69 -8.64 -8.80
CA ASN A 171 -5.78 -7.80 -9.58
C ASN A 171 -4.50 -7.32 -8.84
N ASP A 172 -4.18 -7.87 -7.66
CA ASP A 172 -2.90 -7.66 -7.02
C ASP A 172 -1.81 -8.48 -7.73
N SER A 173 -0.80 -7.80 -8.27
CA SER A 173 0.32 -8.44 -8.95
C SER A 173 1.20 -9.27 -8.01
N GLY A 174 1.30 -8.89 -6.73
CA GLY A 174 2.05 -9.63 -5.71
C GLY A 174 1.38 -10.95 -5.37
N VAL A 175 0.08 -10.90 -5.06
CA VAL A 175 -0.74 -12.09 -4.79
C VAL A 175 -0.81 -12.99 -6.04
N SER A 176 -0.92 -12.43 -7.24
CA SER A 176 -0.91 -13.21 -8.49
C SER A 176 0.40 -13.99 -8.70
N LYS A 177 1.54 -13.39 -8.36
CA LYS A 177 2.84 -14.08 -8.39
C LYS A 177 2.89 -15.23 -7.39
N ILE A 178 2.47 -14.99 -6.15
CA ILE A 178 2.38 -16.04 -5.11
C ILE A 178 1.46 -17.16 -5.58
N ALA A 179 0.27 -16.83 -6.08
CA ALA A 179 -0.69 -17.79 -6.63
C ALA A 179 -0.09 -18.65 -7.75
N SER A 180 0.76 -18.08 -8.60
CA SER A 180 1.45 -18.85 -9.66
C SER A 180 2.43 -19.88 -9.09
N TRP A 181 3.12 -19.58 -7.99
CA TRP A 181 4.00 -20.52 -7.29
C TRP A 181 3.19 -21.61 -6.58
N VAL A 182 2.08 -21.23 -5.94
CA VAL A 182 1.15 -22.19 -5.30
C VAL A 182 0.62 -23.19 -6.34
N LYS A 183 0.21 -22.73 -7.53
CA LYS A 183 -0.22 -23.61 -8.65
C LYS A 183 0.88 -24.57 -9.12
N ARG A 184 2.15 -24.17 -9.06
CA ARG A 184 3.30 -25.02 -9.44
C ARG A 184 3.63 -26.09 -8.39
N GLY A 185 3.02 -26.02 -7.19
CA GLY A 185 3.20 -27.01 -6.14
C GLY A 185 4.51 -26.90 -5.35
N LEU A 186 5.35 -25.89 -5.61
CA LEU A 186 6.62 -25.67 -4.92
C LEU A 186 6.80 -24.17 -4.62
N MET A 187 7.10 -23.86 -3.36
CA MET A 187 7.36 -22.50 -2.91
C MET A 187 8.36 -22.50 -1.76
N VAL A 188 9.32 -21.59 -1.77
CA VAL A 188 10.27 -21.46 -0.66
C VAL A 188 9.63 -20.70 0.50
N ASN A 189 9.69 -21.26 1.71
CA ASN A 189 9.28 -20.54 2.92
C ASN A 189 10.39 -19.59 3.37
N THR A 190 10.14 -18.30 3.20
CA THR A 190 11.07 -17.22 3.55
C THR A 190 10.71 -16.48 4.84
N SER A 191 9.53 -16.76 5.42
CA SER A 191 8.97 -15.97 6.53
C SER A 191 9.28 -16.55 7.93
N GLY A 192 10.00 -17.68 8.01
CA GLY A 192 10.28 -18.32 9.29
C GLY A 192 8.99 -18.70 10.04
N ASN A 193 8.93 -18.36 11.33
CA ASN A 193 7.75 -18.55 12.18
C ASN A 193 6.99 -17.22 12.42
N GLY A 194 7.16 -16.22 11.56
CA GLY A 194 6.52 -14.92 11.68
C GLY A 194 5.00 -14.97 11.52
N TYR A 195 4.32 -14.09 12.25
CA TYR A 195 2.90 -13.79 12.04
C TYR A 195 2.74 -12.46 11.31
N PHE A 196 1.65 -12.35 10.58
CA PHE A 196 1.37 -11.21 9.70
C PHE A 196 -0.07 -10.73 9.89
N SER A 197 -0.26 -9.44 9.85
CA SER A 197 -1.57 -8.82 9.64
C SER A 197 -1.83 -8.68 8.15
N PHE A 198 -3.10 -8.75 7.76
CA PHE A 198 -3.56 -8.62 6.39
C PHE A 198 -4.74 -7.64 6.33
N VAL A 199 -4.98 -7.09 5.15
CA VAL A 199 -6.20 -6.35 4.86
C VAL A 199 -6.67 -6.65 3.44
N TYR A 200 -7.94 -6.98 3.30
CA TYR A 200 -8.57 -7.12 1.99
C TYR A 200 -8.68 -5.74 1.33
N VAL A 201 -8.39 -5.64 0.03
CA VAL A 201 -8.41 -4.36 -0.68
C VAL A 201 -9.76 -3.65 -0.58
N GLY A 202 -10.88 -4.39 -0.60
CA GLY A 202 -12.20 -3.83 -0.44
C GLY A 202 -12.41 -3.11 0.90
N ASP A 203 -11.84 -3.65 1.98
CA ASP A 203 -11.92 -3.03 3.31
C ASP A 203 -10.97 -1.83 3.41
N LEU A 204 -9.80 -1.92 2.79
CA LEU A 204 -8.86 -0.80 2.75
C LEU A 204 -9.44 0.41 2.00
N ILE A 205 -10.04 0.19 0.82
CA ILE A 205 -10.63 1.34 0.07
C ILE A 205 -11.81 1.96 0.80
N ARG A 206 -12.60 1.19 1.57
CA ARG A 206 -13.62 1.74 2.46
C ARG A 206 -12.98 2.60 3.56
N ALA A 207 -11.92 2.11 4.19
CA ALA A 207 -11.20 2.89 5.19
C ALA A 207 -10.62 4.18 4.60
N LEU A 208 -10.09 4.16 3.38
CA LEU A 208 -9.61 5.37 2.70
C LEU A 208 -10.77 6.35 2.43
N TYR A 209 -11.92 5.85 2.02
CA TYR A 209 -13.12 6.67 1.82
C TYR A 209 -13.64 7.26 3.14
N GLU A 210 -13.74 6.45 4.19
CA GLU A 210 -14.11 6.93 5.54
C GLU A 210 -13.11 7.99 6.05
N ALA A 211 -11.80 7.78 5.83
CA ALA A 211 -10.78 8.76 6.18
C ALA A 211 -10.93 10.10 5.42
N TYR A 212 -11.54 10.07 4.24
CA TYR A 212 -11.82 11.26 3.46
C TYR A 212 -13.06 12.02 3.94
N VAL A 213 -14.14 11.31 4.27
CA VAL A 213 -15.43 11.95 4.57
C VAL A 213 -15.65 12.28 6.05
N ARG A 214 -14.97 11.58 6.96
CA ARG A 214 -15.15 11.74 8.42
C ARG A 214 -14.29 12.87 8.97
N ALA A 215 -14.84 13.59 9.95
CA ALA A 215 -14.11 14.66 10.64
C ALA A 215 -13.34 14.15 11.89
N ASP A 216 -13.79 13.06 12.50
CA ASP A 216 -13.26 12.53 13.75
C ASP A 216 -11.97 11.71 13.60
N VAL A 217 -11.49 11.53 12.37
CA VAL A 217 -10.22 10.85 12.04
C VAL A 217 -9.13 11.83 11.56
N ASN A 218 -9.41 13.14 11.56
CA ASN A 218 -8.49 14.15 11.05
C ASN A 218 -7.25 14.30 11.93
N HIS A 219 -6.12 14.59 11.29
CA HIS A 219 -4.81 14.82 11.89
C HIS A 219 -4.28 13.60 12.67
N GLU A 220 -4.69 12.41 12.25
CA GLU A 220 -4.40 11.16 12.91
C GLU A 220 -3.77 10.13 11.98
N THR A 221 -3.09 9.16 12.59
CA THR A 221 -2.55 7.99 11.91
C THR A 221 -3.28 6.75 12.41
N PHE A 222 -3.59 5.83 11.49
CA PHE A 222 -4.30 4.59 11.82
C PHE A 222 -3.66 3.37 11.15
N PHE A 223 -3.58 2.27 11.88
CA PHE A 223 -3.45 0.96 11.27
C PHE A 223 -4.82 0.45 10.83
N VAL A 224 -4.88 -0.04 9.60
CA VAL A 224 -6.10 -0.60 9.01
C VAL A 224 -5.82 -2.03 8.57
N SER A 225 -6.33 -2.99 9.33
CA SER A 225 -6.12 -4.42 9.10
C SER A 225 -7.33 -5.24 9.56
N GLU A 226 -7.46 -6.46 9.07
CA GLU A 226 -8.27 -7.48 9.74
C GLU A 226 -7.74 -7.67 11.18
N PRO A 227 -8.63 -7.88 12.19
CA PRO A 227 -8.18 -8.06 13.58
C PRO A 227 -7.33 -9.30 13.81
N ALA A 228 -7.55 -10.36 13.02
CA ALA A 228 -6.81 -11.61 13.17
C ALA A 228 -5.41 -11.53 12.55
N ILE A 229 -4.48 -12.28 13.13
CA ILE A 229 -3.11 -12.44 12.65
C ILE A 229 -2.89 -13.86 12.17
N TYR A 230 -2.08 -14.04 11.15
CA TYR A 230 -1.92 -15.33 10.49
C TYR A 230 -0.46 -15.66 10.24
N SER A 231 -0.10 -16.95 10.35
CA SER A 231 1.19 -17.42 9.85
C SER A 231 1.21 -17.42 8.32
N TRP A 232 2.41 -17.34 7.74
CA TRP A 232 2.57 -17.45 6.29
C TRP A 232 2.07 -18.78 5.75
N ASP A 233 2.28 -19.86 6.50
CA ASP A 233 1.78 -21.20 6.16
C ASP A 233 0.25 -21.24 6.07
N TYR A 234 -0.44 -20.59 7.02
CA TYR A 234 -1.90 -20.49 6.99
C TYR A 234 -2.37 -19.68 5.77
N PHE A 235 -1.75 -18.54 5.49
CA PHE A 235 -2.08 -17.73 4.31
C PHE A 235 -1.96 -18.53 3.00
N ILE A 236 -0.86 -19.27 2.80
CA ILE A 236 -0.65 -20.10 1.62
C ILE A 236 -1.66 -21.27 1.57
N THR A 237 -1.98 -21.86 2.72
CA THR A 237 -3.00 -22.92 2.81
C THR A 237 -4.38 -22.41 2.39
N GLN A 238 -4.81 -21.25 2.88
CA GLN A 238 -6.08 -20.65 2.50
C GLN A 238 -6.10 -20.23 1.03
N MET A 239 -4.99 -19.74 0.51
CA MET A 239 -4.85 -19.41 -0.93
C MET A 239 -4.99 -20.66 -1.80
N ALA A 240 -4.32 -21.76 -1.46
CA ALA A 240 -4.45 -23.03 -2.18
C ALA A 240 -5.89 -23.56 -2.18
N GLN A 241 -6.58 -23.46 -1.03
CA GLN A 241 -7.99 -23.83 -0.92
C GLN A 241 -8.89 -22.95 -1.79
N ALA A 242 -8.72 -21.62 -1.74
CA ALA A 242 -9.49 -20.67 -2.57
C ALA A 242 -9.28 -20.87 -4.08
N MET A 243 -8.15 -21.44 -4.47
CA MET A 243 -7.82 -21.78 -5.86
C MET A 243 -8.15 -23.21 -6.24
N HIS A 244 -8.68 -24.02 -5.32
CA HIS A 244 -8.94 -25.46 -5.53
C HIS A 244 -7.72 -26.28 -5.97
N VAL A 245 -6.52 -25.93 -5.45
CA VAL A 245 -5.27 -26.65 -5.72
C VAL A 245 -4.69 -27.23 -4.42
N ARG A 246 -3.78 -28.21 -4.56
CA ARG A 246 -3.07 -28.76 -3.40
C ARG A 246 -2.13 -27.72 -2.80
N LYS A 247 -1.99 -27.73 -1.47
CA LYS A 247 -0.97 -26.93 -0.78
C LYS A 247 0.41 -27.23 -1.36
N PRO A 248 1.22 -26.23 -1.71
CA PRO A 248 2.56 -26.45 -2.24
C PRO A 248 3.50 -27.03 -1.17
N PHE A 249 4.50 -27.76 -1.60
CA PHE A 249 5.63 -28.11 -0.74
C PHE A 249 6.45 -26.85 -0.45
N MET A 250 6.71 -26.56 0.83
CA MET A 250 7.33 -25.31 1.28
C MET A 250 8.59 -25.59 2.12
N PRO A 251 9.73 -25.93 1.48
CA PRO A 251 10.99 -26.09 2.21
C PRO A 251 11.45 -24.75 2.80
N LYS A 252 12.02 -24.79 4.01
CA LYS A 252 12.65 -23.62 4.63
C LYS A 252 13.98 -23.34 3.95
N ALA A 253 14.22 -22.11 3.51
CA ALA A 253 15.49 -21.69 2.98
C ALA A 253 16.38 -21.12 4.11
N PRO A 254 17.66 -21.50 4.18
CA PRO A 254 18.62 -20.83 5.04
C PRO A 254 18.77 -19.35 4.67
N VAL A 255 18.90 -18.47 5.67
CA VAL A 255 18.97 -17.00 5.48
C VAL A 255 20.11 -16.60 4.51
N TRP A 256 21.26 -17.30 4.58
CA TRP A 256 22.37 -16.98 3.68
C TRP A 256 22.03 -17.24 2.19
N MET A 257 21.27 -18.31 1.90
CA MET A 257 20.79 -18.60 0.53
C MET A 257 19.83 -17.51 0.04
N MET A 258 18.93 -17.04 0.89
CA MET A 258 18.02 -15.96 0.56
C MET A 258 18.76 -14.66 0.24
N ARG A 259 19.78 -14.31 1.04
CA ARG A 259 20.63 -13.14 0.79
C ARG A 259 21.41 -13.26 -0.52
N LEU A 260 21.97 -14.44 -0.79
CA LEU A 260 22.69 -14.71 -2.04
C LEU A 260 21.76 -14.61 -3.25
N ALA A 261 20.58 -15.24 -3.17
CA ALA A 261 19.56 -15.18 -4.23
C ALA A 261 19.11 -13.74 -4.51
N ALA A 262 18.88 -12.92 -3.46
CA ALA A 262 18.52 -11.51 -3.62
C ALA A 262 19.62 -10.73 -4.36
N ARG A 263 20.89 -10.89 -3.97
CA ARG A 263 22.04 -10.23 -4.64
C ARG A 263 22.16 -10.63 -6.10
N LEU A 264 22.07 -11.92 -6.40
CA LEU A 264 22.13 -12.41 -7.78
C LEU A 264 20.97 -11.84 -8.60
N TYR A 265 19.77 -11.83 -8.03
CA TYR A 265 18.60 -11.28 -8.69
C TYR A 265 18.73 -9.77 -8.95
N GLU A 266 19.24 -9.00 -7.99
CA GLU A 266 19.52 -7.57 -8.16
C GLU A 266 20.56 -7.31 -9.27
N CYS A 267 21.63 -8.11 -9.31
CA CYS A 267 22.65 -8.02 -10.39
C CYS A 267 22.00 -8.27 -11.75
N CYS A 268 21.21 -9.34 -11.90
CA CYS A 268 20.52 -9.63 -13.14
C CYS A 268 19.51 -8.52 -13.51
N ALA A 269 18.76 -8.01 -12.54
CA ALA A 269 17.78 -6.94 -12.75
C ALA A 269 18.46 -5.63 -13.21
N LYS A 270 19.63 -5.28 -12.65
CA LYS A 270 20.42 -4.12 -13.09
C LYS A 270 20.91 -4.29 -14.54
N LEU A 271 21.34 -5.49 -14.92
CA LEU A 271 21.83 -5.76 -16.28
C LEU A 271 20.68 -5.72 -17.31
N THR A 272 19.49 -6.15 -16.93
CA THR A 272 18.33 -6.26 -17.85
C THR A 272 17.42 -5.03 -17.83
N GLY A 273 17.66 -4.07 -16.94
CA GLY A 273 16.75 -2.92 -16.71
C GLY A 273 15.40 -3.32 -16.11
N ALA A 274 15.26 -4.55 -15.60
CA ALA A 274 14.04 -5.04 -14.99
C ALA A 274 13.87 -4.47 -13.57
N GLN A 275 12.63 -4.28 -13.12
CA GLN A 275 12.38 -3.93 -11.72
C GLN A 275 12.62 -5.15 -10.82
N PRO A 276 13.36 -5.00 -9.70
CA PRO A 276 13.64 -6.11 -8.79
C PRO A 276 12.37 -6.52 -8.05
N ALA A 277 11.81 -7.67 -8.36
CA ALA A 277 10.68 -8.23 -7.61
C ALA A 277 11.12 -8.80 -6.24
N LEU A 278 12.38 -9.19 -6.12
CA LEU A 278 13.07 -9.58 -4.89
C LEU A 278 14.33 -8.73 -4.79
N ASN A 279 14.46 -7.94 -3.75
CA ASN A 279 15.65 -7.14 -3.48
C ASN A 279 16.13 -7.39 -2.05
N TYR A 280 17.34 -6.92 -1.75
CA TYR A 280 17.94 -7.06 -0.43
C TYR A 280 17.08 -6.43 0.67
N ASP A 281 16.41 -5.31 0.38
CA ASP A 281 15.53 -4.59 1.30
C ASP A 281 14.32 -5.46 1.73
N LYS A 282 13.68 -6.16 0.78
CA LYS A 282 12.58 -7.09 1.07
C LYS A 282 13.05 -8.36 1.80
N VAL A 283 14.25 -8.85 1.50
CA VAL A 283 14.84 -9.95 2.26
C VAL A 283 15.14 -9.49 3.69
N ALA A 284 15.62 -8.26 3.90
CA ALA A 284 15.83 -7.71 5.23
C ALA A 284 14.54 -7.71 6.06
N GLU A 285 13.40 -7.33 5.48
CA GLU A 285 12.08 -7.44 6.15
C GLU A 285 11.70 -8.90 6.46
N ALA A 286 11.94 -9.82 5.51
CA ALA A 286 11.51 -11.22 5.64
C ALA A 286 12.31 -12.04 6.68
N ILE A 287 13.59 -11.70 6.92
CA ILE A 287 14.48 -12.45 7.82
C ILE A 287 14.50 -11.94 9.28
N ILE A 288 13.74 -10.88 9.58
CA ILE A 288 13.69 -10.32 10.92
C ILE A 288 13.06 -11.33 11.90
N PRO A 289 13.68 -11.54 13.08
CA PRO A 289 13.09 -12.35 14.12
C PRO A 289 11.97 -11.57 14.84
N GLY A 290 10.80 -11.46 14.20
CA GLY A 290 9.65 -10.72 14.72
C GLY A 290 8.40 -10.96 13.88
N HIS A 291 7.36 -10.17 14.17
CA HIS A 291 6.04 -10.33 13.57
C HIS A 291 5.61 -9.04 12.88
N TRP A 292 5.12 -9.16 11.66
CA TRP A 292 4.57 -8.02 10.92
C TRP A 292 3.08 -7.86 11.21
N ILE A 293 2.77 -7.50 12.46
CA ILE A 293 1.42 -7.38 12.98
C ILE A 293 1.15 -6.01 13.57
N CYS A 294 -0.10 -5.55 13.44
CA CYS A 294 -0.57 -4.29 13.99
C CYS A 294 -1.99 -4.42 14.58
N SER A 295 -2.32 -3.53 15.49
CA SER A 295 -3.65 -3.42 16.08
C SER A 295 -4.48 -2.40 15.28
N ASN A 296 -5.68 -2.78 14.87
CA ASN A 296 -6.65 -1.91 14.23
C ASN A 296 -7.66 -1.31 15.22
N GLN A 297 -7.45 -1.49 16.51
CA GLN A 297 -8.44 -1.12 17.55
C GLN A 297 -8.78 0.36 17.53
N LYS A 298 -7.80 1.24 17.26
CA LYS A 298 -8.03 2.69 17.18
C LYS A 298 -9.01 3.01 16.05
N TRP A 299 -8.82 2.42 14.87
CA TRP A 299 -9.71 2.59 13.73
C TRP A 299 -11.10 2.03 13.99
N CYS A 300 -11.20 0.79 14.48
CA CYS A 300 -12.48 0.15 14.75
C CYS A 300 -13.32 0.86 15.80
N LYS A 301 -12.69 1.41 16.85
CA LYS A 301 -13.39 2.17 17.89
C LYS A 301 -14.08 3.42 17.34
N LEU A 302 -13.45 4.10 16.37
CA LEU A 302 -14.00 5.32 15.79
C LEU A 302 -15.03 5.03 14.70
N THR A 303 -14.76 4.03 13.86
CA THR A 303 -15.55 3.83 12.63
C THR A 303 -16.57 2.71 12.72
N GLY A 304 -16.38 1.75 13.64
CA GLY A 304 -17.18 0.52 13.69
C GLY A 304 -16.96 -0.40 12.49
N GLN A 305 -15.95 -0.16 11.64
CA GLN A 305 -15.73 -0.93 10.42
C GLN A 305 -15.51 -2.42 10.73
N GLN A 306 -16.27 -3.25 10.04
CA GLN A 306 -16.10 -4.70 10.02
C GLN A 306 -15.17 -5.09 8.87
N PHE A 307 -14.31 -6.08 9.12
CA PHE A 307 -13.31 -6.52 8.16
C PHE A 307 -13.64 -7.90 7.58
N THR A 308 -13.34 -8.06 6.31
CA THR A 308 -13.42 -9.34 5.60
C THR A 308 -12.33 -10.26 6.10
N THR A 309 -12.70 -11.48 6.51
CA THR A 309 -11.71 -12.49 6.95
C THR A 309 -10.79 -12.90 5.80
N LEU A 310 -9.54 -13.27 6.11
CA LEU A 310 -8.56 -13.70 5.13
C LEU A 310 -9.11 -14.78 4.18
N LYS A 311 -9.80 -15.79 4.74
CA LYS A 311 -10.44 -16.84 3.94
C LYS A 311 -11.43 -16.27 2.92
N LYS A 312 -12.39 -15.47 3.37
CA LYS A 312 -13.43 -14.86 2.51
C LYS A 312 -12.82 -13.94 1.46
N GLY A 313 -11.83 -13.12 1.85
CA GLY A 313 -11.17 -12.22 0.92
C GLY A 313 -10.36 -12.94 -0.16
N LEU A 314 -9.72 -14.07 0.18
CA LEU A 314 -9.04 -14.93 -0.82
C LEU A 314 -10.05 -15.62 -1.75
N GLU A 315 -11.15 -16.14 -1.24
CA GLU A 315 -12.24 -16.69 -2.06
C GLU A 315 -12.74 -15.65 -3.06
N GLN A 316 -13.02 -14.42 -2.62
CA GLN A 316 -13.42 -13.32 -3.52
C GLN A 316 -12.34 -12.93 -4.53
N SER A 317 -11.07 -13.03 -4.15
CA SER A 317 -9.94 -12.69 -5.02
C SER A 317 -9.78 -13.66 -6.19
N PHE A 318 -10.15 -14.92 -6.00
CA PHE A 318 -9.96 -16.00 -6.98
C PHE A 318 -11.25 -16.51 -7.63
N GLN A 319 -12.43 -16.00 -7.24
CA GLN A 319 -13.75 -16.43 -7.70
C GLN A 319 -13.96 -16.49 -9.23
N ASN A 320 -13.14 -15.79 -10.03
CA ASN A 320 -13.23 -15.74 -11.48
C ASN A 320 -11.98 -16.30 -12.20
N LEU A 321 -11.16 -17.10 -11.51
CA LEU A 321 -9.97 -17.75 -12.08
C LEU A 321 -10.18 -19.26 -12.29
N ILE A 322 -11.41 -19.72 -12.06
CA ILE A 322 -11.90 -21.09 -12.27
C ILE A 322 -12.67 -21.14 -13.58
#